data_83290fc7f474e2894ba763e384ca1459
#
_entry.id   83290fc7f474e2894ba763e384ca1459
#
_cell.length_a   1.000
_cell.length_b   1.000
_cell.length_c   1.000
_cell.angle_alpha   90.00
_cell.angle_beta   90.00
_cell.angle_gamma   90.00
#
_symmetry.space_group_name_H-M   'P 1'
#
loop_
_entity.id
_entity.type
_entity.pdbx_description
1 polymer ?
#
loop_
_entity_poly.entity_id
_entity_poly.type
_entity_poly.pdbx_seq_one_letter_code
_entity_poly.pdbx_strand_id
1 'polypeptide(L)'
;MSNQPAVQAIYQAFGTGNVPGILERLSDDVDWEHDSVDHGIPWLKPGRGKSHVLKFFEIIGREFEISQFDVKSLFESGPQVIALINIQAKIRSTGKSLKDYELHVWTFDAKGKVSAFRHVADTVQHLAASKK
;
A
#
# COMPACT_ATOMS: atom_id res chain seq x y z
N MET A 1 20.10 10.52 7.12
CA MET A 1 19.47 10.77 5.80
C MET A 1 18.02 10.35 5.85
N SER A 2 17.15 11.14 5.26
CA SER A 2 15.71 10.88 5.30
C SER A 2 15.28 9.94 4.16
N ASN A 3 14.34 9.04 4.46
CA ASN A 3 13.67 8.20 3.47
C ASN A 3 12.33 8.78 3.01
N GLN A 4 11.93 9.93 3.55
CA GLN A 4 10.66 10.57 3.16
C GLN A 4 10.60 10.92 1.67
N PRO A 5 11.67 11.44 1.04
CA PRO A 5 11.62 11.71 -0.41
C PRO A 5 11.32 10.48 -1.26
N ALA A 6 11.84 9.31 -0.85
CA ALA A 6 11.55 8.05 -1.56
C ALA A 6 10.07 7.68 -1.46
N VAL A 7 9.48 7.84 -0.27
CA VAL A 7 8.04 7.56 -0.07
C VAL A 7 7.19 8.53 -0.86
N GLN A 8 7.55 9.83 -0.86
CA GLN A 8 6.84 10.83 -1.67
C GLN A 8 6.87 10.48 -3.16
N ALA A 9 8.03 10.03 -3.65
CA ALA A 9 8.17 9.61 -5.05
C ALA A 9 7.31 8.38 -5.37
N ILE A 10 7.18 7.45 -4.42
CA ILE A 10 6.32 6.27 -4.58
C ILE A 10 4.85 6.71 -4.73
N TYR A 11 4.37 7.61 -3.88
CA TYR A 11 2.98 8.08 -3.98
C TYR A 11 2.74 8.90 -5.26
N GLN A 12 3.74 9.65 -5.70
CA GLN A 12 3.66 10.37 -6.96
C GLN A 12 3.55 9.39 -8.14
N ALA A 13 4.35 8.33 -8.14
CA ALA A 13 4.28 7.29 -9.15
C ALA A 13 2.92 6.57 -9.11
N PHE A 14 2.39 6.31 -7.94
CA PHE A 14 1.05 5.73 -7.79
C PHE A 14 -0.01 6.63 -8.42
N GLY A 15 0.06 7.92 -8.16
CA GLY A 15 -0.91 8.89 -8.70
C GLY A 15 -0.88 9.01 -10.21
N THR A 16 0.23 8.68 -10.86
CA THR A 16 0.37 8.71 -12.31
C THR A 16 0.28 7.33 -12.97
N GLY A 17 0.00 6.28 -12.18
CA GLY A 17 -0.10 4.92 -12.69
C GLY A 17 1.25 4.30 -13.06
N ASN A 18 2.35 4.85 -12.57
CA ASN A 18 3.71 4.38 -12.89
C ASN A 18 4.13 3.26 -11.92
N VAL A 19 3.57 2.07 -12.08
CA VAL A 19 3.91 0.92 -11.25
C VAL A 19 5.39 0.53 -11.36
N PRO A 20 6.01 0.50 -12.56
CA PRO A 20 7.45 0.23 -12.64
C PRO A 20 8.29 1.16 -11.78
N GLY A 21 7.95 2.44 -11.70
CA GLY A 21 8.64 3.42 -10.87
C GLY A 21 8.53 3.11 -9.38
N ILE A 22 7.43 2.49 -8.94
CA ILE A 22 7.27 2.02 -7.57
C ILE A 22 8.17 0.80 -7.35
N LEU A 23 8.10 -0.20 -8.24
CA LEU A 23 8.85 -1.46 -8.10
C LEU A 23 10.35 -1.23 -8.03
N GLU A 24 10.86 -0.24 -8.74
CA GLU A 24 12.30 0.10 -8.72
C GLU A 24 12.79 0.50 -7.33
N ARG A 25 11.90 1.00 -6.47
CA ARG A 25 12.26 1.46 -5.12
C ARG A 25 12.17 0.36 -4.08
N LEU A 26 11.74 -0.84 -4.48
CA LEU A 26 11.58 -1.97 -3.59
C LEU A 26 12.79 -2.90 -3.69
N SER A 27 13.13 -3.57 -2.60
CA SER A 27 14.11 -4.65 -2.64
C SER A 27 13.50 -5.85 -3.40
N ASP A 28 14.37 -6.71 -3.96
CA ASP A 28 13.91 -7.85 -4.76
C ASP A 28 13.05 -8.83 -3.95
N ASP A 29 13.32 -8.96 -2.65
CA ASP A 29 12.63 -9.85 -1.73
C ASP A 29 11.70 -9.09 -0.76
N VAL A 30 11.20 -7.93 -1.16
CA VAL A 30 10.36 -7.08 -0.33
C VAL A 30 9.26 -7.89 0.36
N ASP A 31 9.08 -7.66 1.66
CA ASP A 31 8.07 -8.32 2.48
C ASP A 31 6.81 -7.45 2.50
N TRP A 32 5.80 -7.87 1.73
CA TRP A 32 4.57 -7.09 1.53
C TRP A 32 3.49 -7.57 2.49
N GLU A 33 2.85 -6.64 3.18
CA GLU A 33 1.94 -6.89 4.30
C GLU A 33 2.68 -7.62 5.42
N HIS A 34 3.86 -7.10 5.75
CA HIS A 34 4.76 -7.64 6.75
C HIS A 34 4.05 -7.93 8.07
N ASP A 35 4.22 -9.14 8.57
CA ASP A 35 3.70 -9.57 9.88
C ASP A 35 2.18 -9.45 9.99
N SER A 36 1.48 -9.51 8.86
CA SER A 36 0.03 -9.41 8.80
C SER A 36 -0.62 -10.79 8.69
N VAL A 37 -1.84 -10.92 9.21
CA VAL A 37 -2.65 -12.12 9.04
C VAL A 37 -3.39 -12.03 7.70
N ASP A 38 -3.46 -13.14 6.98
CA ASP A 38 -4.26 -13.21 5.75
C ASP A 38 -5.74 -13.43 6.12
N HIS A 39 -6.53 -12.37 6.02
CA HIS A 39 -7.96 -12.41 6.29
C HIS A 39 -8.81 -12.77 5.06
N GLY A 40 -8.17 -13.12 3.95
CA GLY A 40 -8.87 -13.43 2.70
C GLY A 40 -9.31 -12.17 1.93
N ILE A 41 -8.75 -11.02 2.25
CA ILE A 41 -8.99 -9.78 1.51
C ILE A 41 -7.96 -9.70 0.39
N PRO A 42 -8.37 -9.71 -0.90
CA PRO A 42 -7.42 -9.84 -2.01
C PRO A 42 -6.32 -8.79 -2.03
N TRP A 43 -6.64 -7.54 -1.69
CA TRP A 43 -5.66 -6.43 -1.72
C TRP A 43 -4.88 -6.25 -0.42
N LEU A 44 -5.08 -7.11 0.56
CA LEU A 44 -4.31 -7.13 1.81
C LEU A 44 -3.62 -8.46 2.03
N LYS A 45 -3.35 -9.20 0.96
CA LYS A 45 -2.73 -10.52 1.04
C LYS A 45 -1.24 -10.41 1.29
N PRO A 46 -0.70 -11.04 2.35
CA PRO A 46 0.74 -11.07 2.59
C PRO A 46 1.48 -11.86 1.51
N GLY A 47 2.70 -11.46 1.21
CA GLY A 47 3.56 -12.15 0.25
C GLY A 47 4.91 -11.48 0.12
N ARG A 48 5.78 -12.08 -0.67
CA ARG A 48 7.14 -11.59 -0.86
C ARG A 48 7.48 -11.42 -2.33
N GLY A 49 8.33 -10.43 -2.59
CA GLY A 49 8.93 -10.19 -3.89
C GLY A 49 8.14 -9.22 -4.76
N LYS A 50 8.81 -8.68 -5.77
CA LYS A 50 8.22 -7.68 -6.65
C LYS A 50 7.05 -8.22 -7.46
N SER A 51 7.06 -9.52 -7.79
CA SER A 51 5.94 -10.13 -8.53
C SER A 51 4.66 -10.14 -7.70
N HIS A 52 4.78 -10.35 -6.38
CA HIS A 52 3.63 -10.25 -5.48
C HIS A 52 3.10 -8.82 -5.42
N VAL A 53 4.00 -7.84 -5.34
CA VAL A 53 3.62 -6.43 -5.30
C VAL A 53 2.96 -6.00 -6.60
N LEU A 54 3.46 -6.49 -7.74
CA LEU A 54 2.84 -6.23 -9.03
C LEU A 54 1.39 -6.73 -9.05
N LYS A 55 1.14 -7.93 -8.54
CA LYS A 55 -0.22 -8.46 -8.41
C LYS A 55 -1.11 -7.60 -7.54
N PHE A 56 -0.55 -7.06 -6.43
CA PHE A 56 -1.27 -6.12 -5.58
C PHE A 56 -1.75 -4.91 -6.39
N PHE A 57 -0.86 -4.29 -7.16
CA PHE A 57 -1.23 -3.12 -7.97
C PHE A 57 -2.21 -3.47 -9.09
N GLU A 58 -2.11 -4.67 -9.66
CA GLU A 58 -3.10 -5.15 -10.64
C GLU A 58 -4.49 -5.27 -10.00
N ILE A 59 -4.57 -5.80 -8.78
CA ILE A 59 -5.82 -5.92 -8.04
C ILE A 59 -6.38 -4.53 -7.72
N ILE A 60 -5.55 -3.61 -7.23
CA ILE A 60 -5.97 -2.23 -6.96
C ILE A 60 -6.53 -1.57 -8.22
N GLY A 61 -5.82 -1.69 -9.34
CA GLY A 61 -6.26 -1.10 -10.61
C GLY A 61 -7.58 -1.67 -11.13
N ARG A 62 -7.81 -2.97 -10.89
CA ARG A 62 -9.03 -3.65 -11.32
C ARG A 62 -10.21 -3.36 -10.39
N GLU A 63 -9.97 -3.36 -9.07
CA GLU A 63 -11.05 -3.36 -8.08
C GLU A 63 -11.36 -1.99 -7.50
N PHE A 64 -10.37 -1.10 -7.38
CA PHE A 64 -10.56 0.16 -6.67
C PHE A 64 -10.91 1.28 -7.64
N GLU A 65 -12.11 1.81 -7.50
CA GLU A 65 -12.48 3.10 -8.08
C GLU A 65 -12.27 4.15 -7.00
N ILE A 66 -11.08 4.76 -7.02
CA ILE A 66 -10.65 5.69 -5.96
C ILE A 66 -11.24 7.06 -6.24
N SER A 67 -12.04 7.59 -5.30
CA SER A 67 -12.59 8.94 -5.37
C SER A 67 -11.78 9.94 -4.55
N GLN A 68 -11.02 9.47 -3.56
CA GLN A 68 -10.16 10.31 -2.74
C GLN A 68 -8.96 9.52 -2.25
N PHE A 69 -7.78 10.10 -2.37
CA PHE A 69 -6.54 9.53 -1.84
C PHE A 69 -5.63 10.67 -1.43
N ASP A 70 -5.54 10.92 -0.13
CA ASP A 70 -4.75 12.01 0.42
C ASP A 70 -3.66 11.47 1.34
N VAL A 71 -2.42 11.84 1.05
CA VAL A 71 -1.31 11.64 1.98
C VAL A 71 -1.32 12.82 2.94
N LYS A 72 -1.85 12.60 4.14
CA LYS A 72 -2.05 13.69 5.12
C LYS A 72 -0.77 14.06 5.83
N SER A 73 0.06 13.08 6.19
CA SER A 73 1.28 13.30 6.96
C SER A 73 2.24 12.17 6.73
N LEU A 74 3.54 12.46 6.85
CA LEU A 74 4.61 11.49 6.89
C LEU A 74 5.34 11.62 8.22
N PHE A 75 5.62 10.49 8.84
CA PHE A 75 6.38 10.40 10.09
C PHE A 75 7.55 9.47 9.87
N GLU A 76 8.72 9.85 10.34
CA GLU A 76 9.92 9.02 10.17
C GLU A 76 10.54 8.69 11.51
N SER A 77 10.89 7.40 11.70
CA SER A 77 11.60 6.93 12.90
C SER A 77 12.54 5.81 12.47
N GLY A 78 13.86 6.04 12.58
CA GLY A 78 14.86 5.08 12.17
C GLY A 78 14.67 4.69 10.70
N PRO A 79 14.62 3.39 10.37
CA PRO A 79 14.46 2.93 9.00
C PRO A 79 13.00 2.98 8.49
N GLN A 80 12.07 3.48 9.29
CA GLN A 80 10.65 3.45 8.93
C GLN A 80 10.11 4.82 8.63
N VAL A 81 9.27 4.89 7.58
CA VAL A 81 8.43 6.04 7.27
C VAL A 81 6.98 5.58 7.34
N ILE A 82 6.16 6.29 8.09
CA ILE A 82 4.74 6.00 8.24
C ILE A 82 3.96 7.11 7.55
N ALA A 83 3.08 6.74 6.63
CA ALA A 83 2.20 7.67 5.94
C ALA A 83 0.78 7.53 6.48
N LEU A 84 0.18 8.67 6.83
CA LEU A 84 -1.22 8.75 7.21
C LEU A 84 -2.04 9.05 5.97
N ILE A 85 -2.95 8.15 5.60
CA ILE A 85 -3.68 8.17 4.34
C ILE A 85 -5.18 8.27 4.59
N ASN A 86 -5.84 9.17 3.89
CA ASN A 86 -7.29 9.22 3.83
C ASN A 86 -7.72 8.72 2.46
N ILE A 87 -8.39 7.57 2.41
CA ILE A 87 -8.82 6.95 1.16
C ILE A 87 -10.33 6.74 1.13
N GLN A 88 -10.94 7.05 -0.01
CA GLN A 88 -12.31 6.66 -0.33
C GLN A 88 -12.32 5.96 -1.66
N ALA A 89 -12.98 4.81 -1.72
CA ALA A 89 -13.03 4.00 -2.93
C ALA A 89 -14.30 3.18 -3.00
N LYS A 90 -14.67 2.81 -4.21
CA LYS A 90 -15.71 1.82 -4.48
C LYS A 90 -15.03 0.57 -5.00
N ILE A 91 -15.45 -0.58 -4.50
CA ILE A 91 -14.95 -1.87 -4.98
C ILE A 91 -15.82 -2.32 -6.14
N ARG A 92 -15.23 -2.45 -7.32
CA ARG A 92 -15.99 -2.68 -8.57
C ARG A 92 -16.73 -4.00 -8.57
N SER A 93 -16.11 -5.08 -8.07
CA SER A 93 -16.72 -6.43 -8.11
C SER A 93 -17.91 -6.57 -7.17
N THR A 94 -17.97 -5.81 -6.09
CA THR A 94 -19.05 -5.91 -5.09
C THR A 94 -20.01 -4.72 -5.11
N GLY A 95 -19.56 -3.59 -5.68
CA GLY A 95 -20.31 -2.33 -5.65
C GLY A 95 -20.30 -1.63 -4.30
N LYS A 96 -19.58 -2.16 -3.31
CA LYS A 96 -19.50 -1.59 -1.97
C LYS A 96 -18.42 -0.54 -1.88
N SER A 97 -18.61 0.42 -0.99
CA SER A 97 -17.66 1.51 -0.78
C SER A 97 -16.90 1.32 0.52
N LEU A 98 -15.68 1.86 0.55
CA LEU A 98 -14.94 1.99 1.79
C LEU A 98 -14.43 3.41 1.95
N LYS A 99 -14.31 3.82 3.20
CA LYS A 99 -13.73 5.09 3.60
C LYS A 99 -12.83 4.80 4.78
N ASP A 100 -11.53 4.86 4.56
CA ASP A 100 -10.57 4.45 5.56
C ASP A 100 -9.56 5.56 5.83
N TYR A 101 -9.18 5.67 7.09
CA TYR A 101 -8.11 6.54 7.54
C TYR A 101 -6.99 5.61 7.99
N GLU A 102 -6.12 5.23 7.07
CA GLU A 102 -5.18 4.13 7.27
C GLU A 102 -3.74 4.61 7.37
N LEU A 103 -2.87 3.76 7.89
CA LEU A 103 -1.44 4.01 7.90
C LEU A 103 -0.76 3.05 6.93
N HIS A 104 0.26 3.57 6.25
CA HIS A 104 1.18 2.77 5.45
C HIS A 104 2.53 2.78 6.16
N VAL A 105 3.06 1.61 6.52
CA VAL A 105 4.36 1.48 7.18
C VAL A 105 5.38 1.01 6.14
N TRP A 106 6.32 1.88 5.80
CA TRP A 106 7.40 1.63 4.86
C TRP A 106 8.68 1.41 5.63
N THR A 107 9.32 0.25 5.48
CA THR A 107 10.61 -0.05 6.12
C THR A 107 11.69 -0.10 5.05
N PHE A 108 12.81 0.55 5.28
CA PHE A 108 13.91 0.68 4.33
C PHE A 108 15.12 -0.14 4.79
N ASP A 109 15.86 -0.70 3.82
CA ASP A 109 17.13 -1.38 4.08
C ASP A 109 18.29 -0.39 4.00
N ALA A 110 19.52 -0.90 4.23
CA ALA A 110 20.72 -0.08 4.23
C ALA A 110 21.05 0.51 2.85
N LYS A 111 20.45 -0.02 1.79
CA LYS A 111 20.66 0.44 0.40
C LYS A 111 19.65 1.50 -0.01
N GLY A 112 18.73 1.87 0.89
CA GLY A 112 17.67 2.84 0.59
C GLY A 112 16.50 2.26 -0.19
N LYS A 113 16.36 0.94 -0.24
CA LYS A 113 15.23 0.26 -0.84
C LYS A 113 14.20 -0.11 0.21
N VAL A 114 12.93 -0.15 -0.18
CA VAL A 114 11.88 -0.63 0.71
C VAL A 114 12.04 -2.14 0.88
N SER A 115 12.31 -2.58 2.11
CA SER A 115 12.45 -4.00 2.44
C SER A 115 11.16 -4.61 2.97
N ALA A 116 10.26 -3.80 3.51
CA ALA A 116 8.96 -4.25 4.02
C ALA A 116 7.93 -3.14 3.93
N PHE A 117 6.68 -3.54 3.74
CA PHE A 117 5.54 -2.65 3.70
C PHE A 117 4.36 -3.29 4.43
N ARG A 118 3.55 -2.47 5.10
CA ARG A 118 2.34 -2.95 5.74
C ARG A 118 1.25 -1.86 5.75
N HIS A 119 0.02 -2.27 5.40
CA HIS A 119 -1.17 -1.48 5.69
C HIS A 119 -1.61 -1.71 7.14
N VAL A 120 -1.84 -0.64 7.87
CA VAL A 120 -2.56 -0.68 9.14
C VAL A 120 -3.92 -0.03 8.86
N ALA A 121 -4.90 -0.86 8.57
CA ALA A 121 -6.18 -0.46 7.99
C ALA A 121 -7.34 -0.89 8.91
N ASP A 122 -8.51 -0.31 8.66
CA ASP A 122 -9.77 -0.76 9.25
C ASP A 122 -10.17 -2.07 8.55
N THR A 123 -9.62 -3.17 9.02
CA THR A 123 -9.73 -4.49 8.39
C THR A 123 -11.18 -4.96 8.29
N VAL A 124 -12.00 -4.66 9.28
CA VAL A 124 -13.43 -5.03 9.25
C VAL A 124 -14.14 -4.38 8.07
N GLN A 125 -13.85 -3.10 7.83
CA GLN A 125 -14.44 -2.38 6.70
C GLN A 125 -13.98 -2.96 5.36
N HIS A 126 -12.67 -3.22 5.24
CA HIS A 126 -12.11 -3.82 4.02
C HIS A 126 -12.68 -5.22 3.76
N LEU A 127 -12.80 -6.02 4.80
CA LEU A 127 -13.38 -7.37 4.68
C LEU A 127 -14.83 -7.28 4.18
N ALA A 128 -15.64 -6.42 4.79
CA ALA A 128 -17.03 -6.24 4.38
C ALA A 128 -17.13 -5.78 2.91
N ALA A 129 -16.27 -4.83 2.50
CA ALA A 129 -16.29 -4.31 1.14
C ALA A 129 -15.82 -5.35 0.11
N SER A 130 -15.02 -6.33 0.50
CA SER A 130 -14.49 -7.37 -0.38
C SER A 130 -15.51 -8.46 -0.71
N LYS A 131 -16.62 -8.53 0.00
CA LYS A 131 -17.64 -9.59 -0.13
C LYS A 131 -18.94 -9.05 -0.67
N LYS A 132 -19.57 -9.81 -1.55
CA LYS A 132 -20.87 -9.46 -2.09
C LYS A 132 -22.00 -9.59 -1.06
#